data_13cabc9f452a5a96752381d55765ece2
#
_entry.id   13cabc9f452a5a96752381d55765ece2
#
_cell.length_a   1.000
_cell.length_b   1.000
_cell.length_c   1.000
_cell.angle_alpha   90.00
_cell.angle_beta   90.00
_cell.angle_gamma   90.00
#
_symmetry.space_group_name_H-M   'P 1'
#
loop_
_entity.id
_entity.type
_entity.pdbx_description
1 polymer ?
#
loop_
_entity_poly.entity_id
_entity_poly.type
_entity_poly.pdbx_seq_one_letter_code
_entity_poly.pdbx_strand_id
1 'polypeptide(L)'
;MIKVVLAEDMHMVRGALVALLNLEPDIRVVAEVGSGRDILPAVLRCDPHVAVLDIDLPGIDGLAAAAEVHAKQPSCRTLILTGLGRPGNLRRALEAKVSGFILKDAPPTQLADAIRRVSVGERVIDPQLALDAWAARENPLTARETEVLRMAADGAEAPDIAGRLYLTVGTVRNYLTTVVTKLGARNRVDAIRIAREQGWL
;
A
#
# COMPACT_ATOMS: atom_id res chain seq x y z
N MET A 1 12.41 6.76 23.92
CA MET A 1 12.08 5.42 23.37
C MET A 1 10.97 5.58 22.36
N ILE A 2 11.19 5.14 21.12
CA ILE A 2 10.26 5.23 20.00
C ILE A 2 9.35 4.01 20.05
N LYS A 3 8.04 4.24 20.26
CA LYS A 3 7.04 3.18 20.23
C LYS A 3 6.63 2.90 18.78
N VAL A 4 6.62 1.64 18.39
CA VAL A 4 6.29 1.19 17.03
C VAL A 4 5.15 0.19 17.05
N VAL A 5 4.17 0.36 16.18
CA VAL A 5 3.23 -0.68 15.77
C VAL A 5 3.72 -1.28 14.47
N LEU A 6 3.83 -2.60 14.38
CA LEU A 6 4.27 -3.33 13.19
C LEU A 6 3.11 -4.13 12.59
N ALA A 7 2.84 -3.92 11.30
CA ALA A 7 1.82 -4.66 10.54
C ALA A 7 2.48 -5.44 9.39
N GLU A 8 2.39 -6.76 9.47
CA GLU A 8 2.97 -7.72 8.52
C GLU A 8 2.16 -9.03 8.61
N ASP A 9 1.68 -9.56 7.51
CA ASP A 9 0.86 -10.77 7.50
C ASP A 9 1.69 -12.06 7.63
N MET A 10 2.90 -12.07 7.09
CA MET A 10 3.79 -13.23 7.15
C MET A 10 4.40 -13.38 8.55
N HIS A 11 3.96 -14.39 9.31
CA HIS A 11 4.39 -14.63 10.69
C HIS A 11 5.91 -14.66 10.88
N MET A 12 6.64 -15.31 9.96
CA MET A 12 8.11 -15.41 10.05
C MET A 12 8.77 -14.06 9.83
N VAL A 13 8.31 -13.29 8.84
CA VAL A 13 8.85 -11.94 8.54
C VAL A 13 8.54 -11.00 9.69
N ARG A 14 7.30 -11.02 10.20
CA ARG A 14 6.90 -10.21 11.35
C ARG A 14 7.76 -10.50 12.58
N GLY A 15 7.95 -11.78 12.92
CA GLY A 15 8.80 -12.17 14.05
C GLY A 15 10.25 -11.73 13.89
N ALA A 16 10.82 -11.84 12.68
CA ALA A 16 12.18 -11.39 12.39
C ALA A 16 12.31 -9.86 12.53
N LEU A 17 11.36 -9.10 12.00
CA LEU A 17 11.35 -7.63 12.11
C LEU A 17 11.21 -7.17 13.56
N VAL A 18 10.35 -7.80 14.35
CA VAL A 18 10.19 -7.52 15.78
C VAL A 18 11.49 -7.78 16.53
N ALA A 19 12.12 -8.93 16.28
CA ALA A 19 13.39 -9.29 16.92
C ALA A 19 14.48 -8.25 16.58
N LEU A 20 14.61 -7.88 15.29
CA LEU A 20 15.59 -6.88 14.84
C LEU A 20 15.33 -5.50 15.46
N LEU A 21 14.10 -5.03 15.47
CA LEU A 21 13.77 -3.72 16.03
C LEU A 21 13.96 -3.66 17.55
N ASN A 22 13.69 -4.76 18.25
CA ASN A 22 13.90 -4.83 19.70
C ASN A 22 15.38 -4.94 20.11
N LEU A 23 16.32 -5.17 19.16
CA LEU A 23 17.77 -5.03 19.42
C LEU A 23 18.20 -3.57 19.51
N GLU A 24 17.41 -2.65 18.95
CA GLU A 24 17.71 -1.21 19.00
C GLU A 24 17.34 -0.64 20.38
N PRO A 25 18.28 0.04 21.07
CA PRO A 25 18.06 0.46 22.46
C PRO A 25 16.98 1.55 22.62
N ASP A 26 16.66 2.25 21.54
CA ASP A 26 15.74 3.38 21.50
C ASP A 26 14.41 3.08 20.82
N ILE A 27 14.23 1.88 20.26
CA ILE A 27 13.00 1.46 19.54
C ILE A 27 12.32 0.33 20.34
N ARG A 28 10.99 0.35 20.40
CA ARG A 28 10.20 -0.70 21.03
C ARG A 28 8.95 -0.99 20.23
N VAL A 29 8.78 -2.24 19.80
CA VAL A 29 7.53 -2.71 19.21
C VAL A 29 6.50 -2.90 20.33
N VAL A 30 5.42 -2.13 20.29
CA VAL A 30 4.37 -2.11 21.32
C VAL A 30 3.14 -2.90 20.90
N ALA A 31 2.98 -3.18 19.61
CA ALA A 31 1.95 -4.08 19.09
C ALA A 31 2.36 -4.63 17.72
N GLU A 32 1.89 -5.84 17.46
CA GLU A 32 2.04 -6.57 16.21
C GLU A 32 0.66 -6.93 15.67
N VAL A 33 0.42 -6.72 14.38
CA VAL A 33 -0.82 -7.07 13.72
C VAL A 33 -0.55 -7.76 12.38
N GLY A 34 -1.45 -8.66 11.99
CA GLY A 34 -1.35 -9.41 10.73
C GLY A 34 -2.41 -9.02 9.68
N SER A 35 -3.21 -8.00 9.94
CA SER A 35 -4.30 -7.56 9.07
C SER A 35 -4.40 -6.04 9.07
N GLY A 36 -4.71 -5.46 7.91
CA GLY A 36 -4.88 -4.02 7.80
C GLY A 36 -6.02 -3.46 8.66
N ARG A 37 -7.07 -4.26 8.92
CA ARG A 37 -8.19 -3.87 9.80
C ARG A 37 -7.80 -3.69 11.25
N ASP A 38 -6.73 -4.35 11.70
CA ASP A 38 -6.27 -4.31 13.09
C ASP A 38 -5.30 -3.15 13.35
N ILE A 39 -4.82 -2.46 12.31
CA ILE A 39 -3.84 -1.38 12.42
C ILE A 39 -4.40 -0.21 13.22
N LEU A 40 -5.50 0.39 12.78
CA LEU A 40 -6.06 1.56 13.45
C LEU A 40 -6.46 1.27 14.91
N PRO A 41 -7.13 0.15 15.25
CA PRO A 41 -7.39 -0.23 16.64
C PRO A 41 -6.11 -0.35 17.48
N ALA A 42 -5.03 -0.93 16.93
CA ALA A 42 -3.75 -1.04 17.63
C ALA A 42 -3.09 0.33 17.85
N VAL A 43 -3.10 1.19 16.83
CA VAL A 43 -2.57 2.56 16.91
C VAL A 43 -3.30 3.38 17.98
N LEU A 44 -4.63 3.36 18.00
CA LEU A 44 -5.43 4.09 18.98
C LEU A 44 -5.21 3.58 20.41
N ARG A 45 -5.02 2.28 20.60
CA ARG A 45 -4.78 1.66 21.91
C ARG A 45 -3.38 1.92 22.46
N CYS A 46 -2.34 1.86 21.59
CA CYS A 46 -0.94 1.90 22.02
C CYS A 46 -0.30 3.27 21.93
N ASP A 47 -0.93 4.22 21.24
CA ASP A 47 -0.42 5.56 20.96
C ASP A 47 1.07 5.53 20.53
N PRO A 48 1.39 4.88 19.40
CA PRO A 48 2.75 4.76 18.91
C PRO A 48 3.22 6.06 18.23
N HIS A 49 4.55 6.23 18.18
CA HIS A 49 5.15 7.31 17.40
C HIS A 49 5.16 6.98 15.90
N VAL A 50 5.38 5.70 15.56
CA VAL A 50 5.48 5.23 14.17
C VAL A 50 4.68 3.93 14.01
N ALA A 51 3.92 3.82 12.92
CA ALA A 51 3.35 2.59 12.43
C ALA A 51 4.11 2.13 11.18
N VAL A 52 4.77 0.98 11.26
CA VAL A 52 5.47 0.31 10.15
C VAL A 52 4.50 -0.67 9.52
N LEU A 53 4.16 -0.47 8.25
CA LEU A 53 3.06 -1.14 7.59
C LEU A 53 3.52 -1.81 6.28
N ASP A 54 3.28 -3.12 6.15
CA ASP A 54 3.32 -3.74 4.83
C ASP A 54 2.13 -3.28 3.98
N ILE A 55 2.29 -3.27 2.66
CA ILE A 55 1.21 -2.94 1.72
C ILE A 55 0.26 -4.12 1.57
N ASP A 56 0.80 -5.32 1.36
CA ASP A 56 0.04 -6.51 0.97
C ASP A 56 -0.59 -7.21 2.20
N LEU A 57 -1.47 -6.49 2.92
CA LEU A 57 -2.16 -7.01 4.12
C LEU A 57 -3.57 -7.51 3.78
N PRO A 58 -4.04 -8.58 4.43
CA PRO A 58 -5.42 -9.03 4.30
C PRO A 58 -6.40 -8.01 4.89
N GLY A 59 -7.59 -7.96 4.29
CA GLY A 59 -8.71 -7.12 4.73
C GLY A 59 -8.66 -5.70 4.15
N ILE A 60 -7.77 -4.87 4.61
CA ILE A 60 -7.50 -3.52 4.09
C ILE A 60 -6.01 -3.45 3.77
N ASP A 61 -5.64 -2.95 2.59
CA ASP A 61 -4.22 -2.78 2.26
C ASP A 61 -3.54 -1.74 3.16
N GLY A 62 -2.22 -1.86 3.33
CA GLY A 62 -1.46 -1.01 4.24
C GLY A 62 -1.49 0.47 3.89
N LEU A 63 -1.68 0.84 2.61
CA LEU A 63 -1.78 2.24 2.20
C LEU A 63 -3.14 2.84 2.57
N ALA A 64 -4.22 2.07 2.41
CA ALA A 64 -5.55 2.48 2.87
C ALA A 64 -5.58 2.62 4.40
N ALA A 65 -4.95 1.66 5.13
CA ALA A 65 -4.82 1.75 6.59
C ALA A 65 -3.96 2.97 7.01
N ALA A 66 -2.89 3.29 6.28
CA ALA A 66 -2.08 4.48 6.54
C ALA A 66 -2.89 5.78 6.41
N ALA A 67 -3.76 5.87 5.39
CA ALA A 67 -4.66 7.00 5.22
C ALA A 67 -5.65 7.13 6.39
N GLU A 68 -6.20 6.01 6.88
CA GLU A 68 -7.07 6.01 8.07
C GLU A 68 -6.33 6.45 9.33
N VAL A 69 -5.10 5.96 9.54
CA VAL A 69 -4.24 6.37 10.66
C VAL A 69 -3.95 7.86 10.57
N HIS A 70 -3.57 8.37 9.40
CA HIS A 70 -3.32 9.80 9.22
C HIS A 70 -4.54 10.67 9.56
N ALA A 71 -5.73 10.22 9.20
CA ALA A 71 -6.98 10.95 9.45
C ALA A 71 -7.42 10.91 10.92
N LYS A 72 -7.21 9.78 11.63
CA LYS A 72 -7.71 9.53 12.99
C LYS A 72 -6.68 9.78 14.09
N GLN A 73 -5.40 9.58 13.81
CA GLN A 73 -4.27 9.74 14.74
C GLN A 73 -3.09 10.44 14.05
N PRO A 74 -3.19 11.76 13.76
CA PRO A 74 -2.16 12.49 13.00
C PRO A 74 -0.78 12.56 13.68
N SER A 75 -0.73 12.31 15.00
CA SER A 75 0.52 12.21 15.77
C SER A 75 1.31 10.96 15.45
N CYS A 76 0.65 9.87 15.04
CA CYS A 76 1.30 8.64 14.60
C CYS A 76 1.77 8.80 13.16
N ARG A 77 3.08 8.68 12.93
CA ARG A 77 3.67 8.69 11.61
C ARG A 77 3.59 7.31 10.98
N THR A 78 3.39 7.25 9.66
CA THR A 78 3.32 5.97 8.95
C THR A 78 4.55 5.78 8.07
N LEU A 79 5.16 4.58 8.15
CA LEU A 79 6.29 4.13 7.34
C LEU A 79 5.86 2.85 6.62
N ILE A 80 5.86 2.90 5.29
CA ILE A 80 5.57 1.72 4.47
C ILE A 80 6.82 0.87 4.30
N LEU A 81 6.67 -0.42 4.52
CA LEU A 81 7.69 -1.43 4.28
C LEU A 81 7.14 -2.44 3.28
N THR A 82 7.70 -2.53 2.07
CA THR A 82 7.16 -3.36 0.98
C THR A 82 8.23 -4.20 0.29
N GLY A 83 7.85 -5.39 -0.17
CA GLY A 83 8.74 -6.26 -0.96
C GLY A 83 8.92 -5.82 -2.41
N LEU A 84 8.06 -4.94 -2.92
CA LEU A 84 8.09 -4.52 -4.31
C LEU A 84 7.95 -3.00 -4.43
N GLY A 85 9.01 -2.35 -4.90
CA GLY A 85 9.04 -0.92 -5.23
C GLY A 85 8.24 -0.59 -6.51
N ARG A 86 6.96 -0.98 -6.57
CA ARG A 86 6.11 -0.63 -7.72
C ARG A 86 5.87 0.87 -7.76
N PRO A 87 6.08 1.54 -8.90
CA PRO A 87 5.89 2.98 -9.02
C PRO A 87 4.53 3.48 -8.53
N GLY A 88 3.48 2.71 -8.78
CA GLY A 88 2.13 3.03 -8.34
C GLY A 88 1.95 2.99 -6.81
N ASN A 89 2.68 2.14 -6.11
CA ASN A 89 2.61 2.09 -4.65
C ASN A 89 3.20 3.36 -4.02
N LEU A 90 4.27 3.91 -4.58
CA LEU A 90 4.81 5.17 -4.08
C LEU A 90 3.85 6.35 -4.33
N ARG A 91 3.18 6.41 -5.49
CA ARG A 91 2.16 7.43 -5.75
C ARG A 91 1.02 7.34 -4.72
N ARG A 92 0.46 6.15 -4.51
CA ARG A 92 -0.57 5.92 -3.49
C ARG A 92 -0.08 6.26 -2.08
N ALA A 93 1.18 5.95 -1.77
CA ALA A 93 1.81 6.30 -0.50
C ALA A 93 1.87 7.83 -0.29
N LEU A 94 2.22 8.58 -1.33
CA LEU A 94 2.22 10.04 -1.28
C LEU A 94 0.81 10.62 -1.10
N GLU A 95 -0.19 10.06 -1.79
CA GLU A 95 -1.60 10.43 -1.64
C GLU A 95 -2.12 10.12 -0.23
N ALA A 96 -1.71 8.99 0.36
CA ALA A 96 -2.01 8.59 1.74
C ALA A 96 -1.21 9.39 2.79
N LYS A 97 -0.36 10.34 2.35
CA LYS A 97 0.49 11.19 3.21
C LYS A 97 1.39 10.41 4.14
N VAL A 98 1.90 9.24 3.71
CA VAL A 98 2.86 8.48 4.51
C VAL A 98 4.14 9.29 4.72
N SER A 99 4.78 9.08 5.86
CA SER A 99 6.01 9.76 6.24
C SER A 99 7.27 9.10 5.69
N GLY A 100 7.19 7.80 5.35
CA GLY A 100 8.31 7.09 4.77
C GLY A 100 7.90 5.88 3.94
N PHE A 101 8.83 5.45 3.07
CA PHE A 101 8.67 4.30 2.20
C PHE A 101 10.01 3.59 2.04
N ILE A 102 10.10 2.32 2.43
CA ILE A 102 11.29 1.49 2.42
C ILE A 102 10.98 0.14 1.77
N LEU A 103 11.95 -0.40 1.06
CA LEU A 103 11.90 -1.75 0.52
C LEU A 103 12.33 -2.79 1.58
N LYS A 104 11.72 -3.97 1.58
CA LYS A 104 12.04 -5.08 2.49
C LYS A 104 13.42 -5.72 2.22
N ASP A 105 14.01 -5.45 1.05
CA ASP A 105 15.37 -5.86 0.68
C ASP A 105 16.45 -4.87 1.18
N ALA A 106 16.05 -3.73 1.74
CA ALA A 106 16.98 -2.79 2.37
C ALA A 106 17.65 -3.39 3.60
N PRO A 107 18.91 -2.98 3.91
CA PRO A 107 19.57 -3.42 5.13
C PRO A 107 18.74 -3.10 6.38
N PRO A 108 18.71 -4.00 7.41
CA PRO A 108 17.93 -3.78 8.64
C PRO A 108 18.24 -2.46 9.36
N THR A 109 19.47 -1.99 9.29
CA THR A 109 19.90 -0.71 9.85
C THR A 109 19.18 0.47 9.21
N GLN A 110 18.84 0.37 7.94
CA GLN A 110 18.11 1.41 7.22
C GLN A 110 16.65 1.53 7.73
N LEU A 111 16.02 0.42 8.12
CA LEU A 111 14.68 0.45 8.71
C LEU A 111 14.70 1.17 10.07
N ALA A 112 15.65 0.85 10.95
CA ALA A 112 15.78 1.49 12.25
C ALA A 112 16.05 3.01 12.10
N ASP A 113 16.94 3.39 11.19
CA ASP A 113 17.23 4.78 10.86
C ASP A 113 16.00 5.54 10.33
N ALA A 114 15.24 4.90 9.45
CA ALA A 114 14.02 5.49 8.92
C ALA A 114 12.97 5.69 10.01
N ILE A 115 12.80 4.73 10.93
CA ILE A 115 11.91 4.88 12.07
C ILE A 115 12.31 6.10 12.91
N ARG A 116 13.60 6.29 13.19
CA ARG A 116 14.10 7.46 13.94
C ARG A 116 13.76 8.77 13.24
N ARG A 117 14.10 8.87 11.96
CA ARG A 117 13.85 10.08 11.15
C ARG A 117 12.37 10.38 11.02
N VAL A 118 11.55 9.37 10.72
CA VAL A 118 10.10 9.52 10.62
C VAL A 118 9.49 9.94 11.96
N SER A 119 10.00 9.43 13.09
CA SER A 119 9.49 9.75 14.42
C SER A 119 9.65 11.24 14.78
N VAL A 120 10.65 11.93 14.23
CA VAL A 120 10.87 13.37 14.40
C VAL A 120 10.25 14.23 13.29
N GLY A 121 9.47 13.59 12.39
CA GLY A 121 8.70 14.28 11.35
C GLY A 121 9.44 14.45 10.01
N GLU A 122 10.61 13.84 9.83
CA GLU A 122 11.28 13.80 8.53
C GLU A 122 10.54 12.87 7.57
N ARG A 123 10.69 13.14 6.28
CA ARG A 123 10.24 12.23 5.22
C ARG A 123 11.40 11.36 4.75
N VAL A 124 11.15 10.06 4.67
CA VAL A 124 12.14 9.06 4.23
C VAL A 124 11.60 8.31 3.03
N ILE A 125 12.08 8.68 1.85
CA ILE A 125 11.77 8.01 0.58
C ILE A 125 13.08 7.72 -0.12
N ASP A 126 13.26 6.50 -0.60
CA ASP A 126 14.41 6.16 -1.41
C ASP A 126 14.42 7.03 -2.69
N PRO A 127 15.53 7.71 -3.01
CA PRO A 127 15.62 8.58 -4.18
C PRO A 127 15.33 7.86 -5.51
N GLN A 128 15.73 6.59 -5.64
CA GLN A 128 15.48 5.80 -6.85
C GLN A 128 13.97 5.52 -7.02
N LEU A 129 13.29 5.15 -5.92
CA LEU A 129 11.84 4.98 -5.94
C LEU A 129 11.11 6.29 -6.27
N ALA A 130 11.63 7.43 -5.82
CA ALA A 130 11.05 8.72 -6.17
C ALA A 130 11.20 9.01 -7.67
N LEU A 131 12.35 8.70 -8.26
CA LEU A 131 12.59 8.84 -9.71
C LEU A 131 11.70 7.88 -10.52
N ASP A 132 11.58 6.62 -10.08
CA ASP A 132 10.75 5.63 -10.75
C ASP A 132 9.26 6.01 -10.71
N ALA A 133 8.79 6.57 -9.60
CA ALA A 133 7.42 7.08 -9.49
C ALA A 133 7.17 8.34 -10.34
N TRP A 134 8.19 9.18 -10.49
CA TRP A 134 8.13 10.35 -11.39
C TRP A 134 8.07 9.93 -12.86
N ALA A 135 8.84 8.89 -13.22
CA ALA A 135 8.85 8.30 -14.56
C ALA A 135 7.59 7.47 -14.87
N ALA A 136 6.81 7.09 -13.84
CA ALA A 136 5.59 6.30 -14.01
C ALA A 136 4.55 7.09 -14.82
N ARG A 137 4.00 6.43 -15.84
CA ARG A 137 2.97 7.01 -16.71
C ARG A 137 1.72 7.36 -15.90
N GLU A 138 1.07 8.46 -16.27
CA GLU A 138 -0.27 8.75 -15.76
C GLU A 138 -1.23 7.61 -16.10
N ASN A 139 -2.23 7.39 -15.23
CA ASN A 139 -3.25 6.38 -15.48
C ASN A 139 -4.03 6.74 -16.76
N PRO A 140 -3.93 5.94 -17.84
CA PRO A 140 -4.62 6.24 -19.09
C PRO A 140 -6.12 5.89 -19.02
N LEU A 141 -6.54 5.25 -17.91
CA LEU A 141 -7.91 4.83 -17.69
C LEU A 141 -8.71 5.94 -17.03
N THR A 142 -9.94 6.13 -17.48
CA THR A 142 -10.92 6.94 -16.76
C THR A 142 -11.30 6.30 -15.42
N ALA A 143 -11.87 7.08 -14.50
CA ALA A 143 -12.35 6.56 -13.21
C ALA A 143 -13.31 5.36 -13.39
N ARG A 144 -14.19 5.42 -14.40
CA ARG A 144 -15.14 4.33 -14.67
C ARG A 144 -14.48 3.09 -15.25
N GLU A 145 -13.51 3.24 -16.13
CA GLU A 145 -12.71 2.12 -16.65
C GLU A 145 -11.90 1.44 -15.53
N THR A 146 -11.30 2.23 -14.64
CA THR A 146 -10.57 1.73 -13.47
C THR A 146 -11.49 0.96 -12.53
N GLU A 147 -12.68 1.48 -12.25
CA GLU A 147 -13.67 0.82 -11.40
C GLU A 147 -14.12 -0.54 -11.97
N VAL A 148 -14.44 -0.59 -13.25
CA VAL A 148 -14.82 -1.83 -13.96
C VAL A 148 -13.66 -2.83 -13.93
N LEU A 149 -12.43 -2.37 -14.19
CA LEU A 149 -11.25 -3.25 -14.18
C LEU A 149 -10.94 -3.78 -12.79
N ARG A 150 -11.13 -2.97 -11.73
CA ARG A 150 -10.95 -3.38 -10.33
C ARG A 150 -11.91 -4.50 -9.95
N MET A 151 -13.18 -4.35 -10.27
CA MET A 151 -14.17 -5.41 -10.01
C MET A 151 -13.86 -6.70 -10.77
N ALA A 152 -13.40 -6.58 -12.03
CA ALA A 152 -12.94 -7.73 -12.81
C ALA A 152 -11.67 -8.38 -12.22
N ALA A 153 -10.78 -7.61 -11.62
CA ALA A 153 -9.59 -8.08 -10.93
C ALA A 153 -9.90 -8.83 -9.62
N ASP A 154 -11.06 -8.52 -9.00
CA ASP A 154 -11.61 -9.21 -7.82
C ASP A 154 -12.42 -10.46 -8.21
N GLY A 155 -12.43 -10.83 -9.49
CA GLY A 155 -13.09 -12.04 -10.00
C GLY A 155 -14.54 -11.86 -10.42
N ALA A 156 -15.10 -10.63 -10.42
CA ALA A 156 -16.48 -10.41 -10.85
C ALA A 156 -16.62 -10.60 -12.37
N GLU A 157 -17.71 -11.27 -12.79
CA GLU A 157 -18.08 -11.44 -14.19
C GLU A 157 -18.86 -10.21 -14.72
N ALA A 158 -18.89 -10.04 -16.04
CA ALA A 158 -19.52 -8.87 -16.64
C ALA A 158 -20.99 -8.65 -16.23
N PRO A 159 -21.83 -9.68 -16.03
CA PRO A 159 -23.18 -9.50 -15.50
C PRO A 159 -23.23 -8.95 -14.08
N ASP A 160 -22.32 -9.42 -13.19
CA ASP A 160 -22.25 -8.97 -11.80
C ASP A 160 -21.80 -7.51 -11.72
N ILE A 161 -20.79 -7.15 -12.51
CA ILE A 161 -20.31 -5.77 -12.64
C ILE A 161 -21.44 -4.86 -13.15
N ALA A 162 -22.16 -5.32 -14.18
CA ALA A 162 -23.27 -4.58 -14.75
C ALA A 162 -24.38 -4.29 -13.71
N GLY A 163 -24.74 -5.30 -12.92
CA GLY A 163 -25.71 -5.15 -11.84
C GLY A 163 -25.25 -4.17 -10.76
N ARG A 164 -24.00 -4.28 -10.29
CA ARG A 164 -23.47 -3.41 -9.24
C ARG A 164 -23.28 -1.96 -9.69
N LEU A 165 -22.95 -1.74 -10.96
CA LEU A 165 -22.68 -0.41 -11.51
C LEU A 165 -23.87 0.22 -12.24
N TYR A 166 -25.02 -0.45 -12.25
CA TYR A 166 -26.23 -0.02 -12.98
C TYR A 166 -25.96 0.20 -14.47
N LEU A 167 -25.22 -0.72 -15.10
CA LEU A 167 -24.86 -0.71 -16.52
C LEU A 167 -25.47 -1.90 -17.24
N THR A 168 -25.45 -1.89 -18.58
CA THR A 168 -25.71 -3.09 -19.37
C THR A 168 -24.45 -3.96 -19.45
N VAL A 169 -24.63 -5.28 -19.62
CA VAL A 169 -23.50 -6.22 -19.82
C VAL A 169 -22.66 -5.83 -21.03
N GLY A 170 -23.30 -5.32 -22.11
CA GLY A 170 -22.62 -4.82 -23.29
C GLY A 170 -21.71 -3.62 -22.98
N THR A 171 -22.19 -2.70 -22.15
CA THR A 171 -21.39 -1.54 -21.72
C THR A 171 -20.15 -1.97 -20.92
N VAL A 172 -20.31 -2.93 -20.00
CA VAL A 172 -19.17 -3.47 -19.22
C VAL A 172 -18.14 -4.13 -20.13
N ARG A 173 -18.59 -4.95 -21.10
CA ARG A 173 -17.68 -5.57 -22.08
C ARG A 173 -16.95 -4.54 -22.92
N ASN A 174 -17.61 -3.46 -23.32
CA ASN A 174 -16.98 -2.36 -24.05
C ASN A 174 -15.91 -1.69 -23.20
N TYR A 175 -16.18 -1.39 -21.91
CA TYR A 175 -15.15 -0.86 -21.00
C TYR A 175 -13.94 -1.78 -20.90
N LEU A 176 -14.15 -3.09 -20.69
CA LEU A 176 -13.03 -4.05 -20.59
C LEU A 176 -12.22 -4.13 -21.90
N THR A 177 -12.87 -4.07 -23.05
CA THR A 177 -12.18 -4.02 -24.35
C THR A 177 -11.37 -2.73 -24.52
N THR A 178 -11.95 -1.59 -24.17
CA THR A 178 -11.28 -0.30 -24.21
C THR A 178 -10.06 -0.27 -23.28
N VAL A 179 -10.18 -0.83 -22.09
CA VAL A 179 -9.06 -0.96 -21.14
C VAL A 179 -7.93 -1.78 -21.72
N VAL A 180 -8.23 -2.96 -22.30
CA VAL A 180 -7.22 -3.81 -22.96
C VAL A 180 -6.48 -3.02 -24.06
N THR A 181 -7.20 -2.26 -24.87
CA THR A 181 -6.62 -1.44 -25.93
C THR A 181 -5.76 -0.30 -25.37
N LYS A 182 -6.27 0.46 -24.38
CA LYS A 182 -5.55 1.59 -23.78
C LYS A 182 -4.25 1.18 -23.09
N LEU A 183 -4.24 -0.01 -22.48
CA LEU A 183 -3.06 -0.56 -21.80
C LEU A 183 -2.10 -1.30 -22.74
N GLY A 184 -2.45 -1.47 -24.03
CA GLY A 184 -1.68 -2.30 -24.95
C GLY A 184 -1.58 -3.77 -24.50
N ALA A 185 -2.57 -4.22 -23.73
CA ALA A 185 -2.59 -5.55 -23.14
C ALA A 185 -3.04 -6.60 -24.16
N ARG A 186 -2.58 -7.85 -24.00
CA ARG A 186 -2.97 -8.98 -24.85
C ARG A 186 -4.40 -9.48 -24.57
N ASN A 187 -4.85 -9.33 -23.33
CA ASN A 187 -6.16 -9.75 -22.86
C ASN A 187 -6.50 -9.09 -21.51
N ARG A 188 -7.70 -9.39 -20.95
CA ARG A 188 -8.16 -8.87 -19.65
C ARG A 188 -7.19 -9.19 -18.50
N VAL A 189 -6.65 -10.39 -18.45
CA VAL A 189 -5.74 -10.82 -17.38
C VAL A 189 -4.43 -10.02 -17.44
N ASP A 190 -3.91 -9.82 -18.65
CA ASP A 190 -2.72 -9.01 -18.86
C ASP A 190 -2.97 -7.52 -18.55
N ALA A 191 -4.15 -7.01 -18.87
CA ALA A 191 -4.56 -5.66 -18.50
C ALA A 191 -4.61 -5.45 -16.98
N ILE A 192 -5.15 -6.41 -16.22
CA ILE A 192 -5.16 -6.40 -14.77
C ILE A 192 -3.75 -6.42 -14.21
N ARG A 193 -2.86 -7.28 -14.74
CA ARG A 193 -1.46 -7.35 -14.34
C ARG A 193 -0.75 -5.99 -14.55
N ILE A 194 -0.85 -5.43 -15.75
CA ILE A 194 -0.25 -4.13 -16.08
C ILE A 194 -0.79 -3.03 -15.14
N ALA A 195 -2.11 -2.98 -14.94
CA ALA A 195 -2.72 -1.95 -14.09
C ALA A 195 -2.28 -2.07 -12.62
N ARG A 196 -2.12 -3.29 -12.09
CA ARG A 196 -1.57 -3.53 -10.75
C ARG A 196 -0.09 -3.15 -10.63
N GLU A 197 0.74 -3.50 -11.62
CA GLU A 197 2.16 -3.15 -11.66
C GLU A 197 2.37 -1.63 -11.70
N GLN A 198 1.50 -0.91 -12.40
CA GLN A 198 1.53 0.56 -12.48
C GLN A 198 0.80 1.24 -11.32
N GLY A 199 0.11 0.49 -10.43
CA GLY A 199 -0.65 1.01 -9.30
C GLY A 199 -1.89 1.79 -9.69
N TRP A 200 -2.51 1.44 -10.81
CA TRP A 200 -3.79 2.00 -11.24
C TRP A 200 -5.00 1.24 -10.67
N LEU A 201 -4.74 0.06 -10.09
CA LEU A 201 -5.73 -0.77 -9.37
C LEU A 201 -5.38 -0.90 -7.89
#